data_6cd78d36a262069acd326b568f4d54c8
#
_entry.id   6cd78d36a262069acd326b568f4d54c8
#
_cell.length_a   1.000
_cell.length_b   1.000
_cell.length_c   1.000
_cell.angle_alpha   90.00
_cell.angle_beta   90.00
_cell.angle_gamma   90.00
#
_symmetry.space_group_name_H-M   'P 1'
#
loop_
_entity.id
_entity.type
_entity.pdbx_description
1 polymer ?
#
loop_
_entity_poly.entity_id
_entity_poly.type
_entity_poly.pdbx_seq_one_letter_code
_entity_poly.pdbx_strand_id
1 'polypeptide(L)'
;LRLASGRRAGAVDLIVADVHLGLGGTGDRPGGPPEGSADRIATSVIRWARSAAADRIVIAGDAKHPIVGTPPTLRPVIFAFFARLLEEDLAVELVPGNHDVGLTRHLPREVVVHSSAGIAREGVGIFHGHRWPSRAVLRCERLVVGHLHPGVRFAPTRRDPQAKRRCWIRAEFTSAAPLPARRRRDPPISARELIVLPALNPIAGTEALNRDRPTRGRTFLVHRFLSRGTVRAYLMDGTDVGVLPIPRSVDRPARSSRGAPRDR
;
A
#
# COMPACT_ATOMS: atom_id res chain seq x y z
N LEU A 1 5.58 -0.75 -9.18
CA LEU A 1 7.02 -0.94 -8.98
C LEU A 1 7.47 -2.22 -9.69
N ARG A 2 8.51 -2.14 -10.51
CA ARG A 2 9.19 -3.30 -11.11
C ARG A 2 10.34 -3.70 -10.21
N LEU A 3 10.38 -4.96 -9.78
CA LEU A 3 11.54 -5.56 -9.13
C LEU A 3 12.15 -6.57 -10.08
N ALA A 4 13.43 -6.45 -10.34
CA ALA A 4 14.22 -7.45 -11.06
C ALA A 4 15.27 -8.01 -10.09
N SER A 5 15.38 -9.33 -10.00
CA SER A 5 16.44 -9.98 -9.23
C SER A 5 17.78 -9.83 -9.94
N GLY A 6 18.75 -9.28 -9.27
CA GLY A 6 20.11 -9.18 -9.81
C GLY A 6 20.88 -10.47 -9.60
N ARG A 7 20.91 -11.37 -10.57
CA ARG A 7 21.90 -12.44 -10.84
C ARG A 7 21.28 -13.71 -11.44
N ARG A 8 20.87 -13.70 -12.62
CA ARG A 8 20.12 -14.56 -13.54
C ARG A 8 18.78 -13.92 -13.84
N ALA A 9 18.26 -14.15 -15.05
CA ALA A 9 16.92 -13.69 -15.42
C ALA A 9 15.87 -14.24 -14.42
N GLY A 10 15.76 -13.61 -13.27
CA GLY A 10 14.73 -13.91 -12.27
C GLY A 10 13.41 -13.33 -12.71
N ALA A 11 12.32 -13.91 -12.23
CA ALA A 11 10.97 -13.44 -12.50
C ALA A 11 10.81 -11.96 -12.12
N VAL A 12 10.16 -11.19 -12.99
CA VAL A 12 9.88 -9.76 -12.78
C VAL A 12 8.53 -9.60 -12.14
N ASP A 13 8.49 -9.01 -10.95
CA ASP A 13 7.25 -8.70 -10.24
C ASP A 13 6.79 -7.27 -10.54
N LEU A 14 5.56 -7.09 -11.00
CA LEU A 14 4.84 -5.82 -10.97
C LEU A 14 4.07 -5.72 -9.65
N ILE A 15 4.48 -4.82 -8.75
CA ILE A 15 3.79 -4.63 -7.47
C ILE A 15 2.89 -3.40 -7.54
N VAL A 16 1.61 -3.57 -7.19
CA VAL A 16 0.59 -2.53 -7.07
C VAL A 16 -0.12 -2.63 -5.72
N ALA A 17 -0.78 -1.56 -5.27
CA ALA A 17 -1.53 -1.57 -4.02
C ALA A 17 -2.78 -0.68 -4.11
N ASP A 18 -3.73 -0.91 -3.20
CA ASP A 18 -4.87 0.00 -2.99
C ASP A 18 -5.72 0.16 -4.25
N VAL A 19 -6.16 -0.99 -4.81
CA VAL A 19 -7.01 -1.08 -6.02
C VAL A 19 -8.40 -0.54 -5.74
N HIS A 20 -8.94 -0.81 -4.55
CA HIS A 20 -10.24 -0.34 -4.08
C HIS A 20 -11.36 -0.52 -5.10
N LEU A 21 -11.52 -1.74 -5.64
CA LEU A 21 -12.63 -2.07 -6.54
C LEU A 21 -13.97 -1.73 -5.89
N GLY A 22 -14.84 -1.07 -6.64
CA GLY A 22 -16.14 -0.59 -6.18
C GLY A 22 -16.15 0.84 -5.64
N LEU A 23 -15.00 1.52 -5.51
CA LEU A 23 -14.95 2.91 -5.04
C LEU A 23 -15.61 3.88 -6.04
N GLY A 24 -15.42 3.68 -7.34
CA GLY A 24 -15.99 4.53 -8.41
C GLY A 24 -17.42 4.19 -8.81
N GLY A 25 -18.06 3.23 -8.11
CA GLY A 25 -19.34 2.66 -8.53
C GLY A 25 -19.16 1.56 -9.59
N THR A 26 -20.25 0.84 -9.87
CA THR A 26 -20.29 -0.25 -10.86
C THR A 26 -21.06 0.14 -12.12
N GLY A 27 -21.46 1.41 -12.27
CA GLY A 27 -22.40 1.85 -13.29
C GLY A 27 -21.76 2.18 -14.64
N ASP A 28 -22.41 1.73 -15.70
CA ASP A 28 -22.19 2.23 -17.06
C ASP A 28 -22.74 3.65 -17.16
N ARG A 29 -21.88 4.60 -17.51
CA ARG A 29 -22.28 5.98 -17.78
C ARG A 29 -22.04 6.31 -19.25
N PRO A 30 -22.88 7.17 -19.88
CA PRO A 30 -22.58 7.73 -21.19
C PRO A 30 -21.21 8.40 -21.17
N GLY A 31 -20.30 8.01 -22.08
CA GLY A 31 -18.92 8.52 -22.12
C GLY A 31 -17.83 7.53 -21.73
N GLY A 32 -18.19 6.28 -21.46
CA GLY A 32 -17.28 5.19 -21.12
C GLY A 32 -17.13 4.98 -19.60
N PRO A 33 -16.38 3.95 -19.19
CA PRO A 33 -16.23 3.60 -17.78
C PRO A 33 -15.58 4.75 -17.00
N PRO A 34 -16.09 5.07 -15.80
CA PRO A 34 -15.55 6.17 -14.97
C PRO A 34 -14.12 5.92 -14.58
N GLU A 35 -13.38 7.00 -14.33
CA GLU A 35 -12.06 6.91 -13.72
C GLU A 35 -12.15 6.11 -12.41
N GLY A 36 -11.23 5.17 -12.21
CA GLY A 36 -11.26 4.26 -11.06
C GLY A 36 -12.16 3.03 -11.25
N SER A 37 -12.79 2.85 -12.42
CA SER A 37 -13.49 1.60 -12.72
C SER A 37 -12.53 0.40 -12.80
N ALA A 38 -13.03 -0.79 -12.48
CA ALA A 38 -12.27 -2.04 -12.53
C ALA A 38 -11.60 -2.26 -13.90
N ASP A 39 -12.34 -1.97 -14.98
CA ASP A 39 -11.87 -2.16 -16.34
C ASP A 39 -10.67 -1.25 -16.69
N ARG A 40 -10.75 0.04 -16.38
CA ARG A 40 -9.65 0.99 -16.61
C ARG A 40 -8.43 0.65 -15.75
N ILE A 41 -8.64 0.22 -14.52
CA ILE A 41 -7.56 -0.18 -13.63
C ILE A 41 -6.88 -1.45 -14.19
N ALA A 42 -7.65 -2.48 -14.56
CA ALA A 42 -7.11 -3.69 -15.17
C ALA A 42 -6.30 -3.39 -16.44
N THR A 43 -6.84 -2.57 -17.35
CA THR A 43 -6.15 -2.13 -18.57
C THR A 43 -4.81 -1.46 -18.25
N SER A 44 -4.77 -0.62 -17.22
CA SER A 44 -3.53 0.06 -16.82
C SER A 44 -2.51 -0.91 -16.25
N VAL A 45 -2.93 -1.84 -15.39
CA VAL A 45 -2.05 -2.87 -14.81
C VAL A 45 -1.47 -3.77 -15.90
N ILE A 46 -2.29 -4.24 -16.83
CA ILE A 46 -1.88 -5.08 -17.96
C ILE A 46 -0.84 -4.35 -18.82
N ARG A 47 -1.13 -3.09 -19.18
CA ARG A 47 -0.19 -2.28 -19.95
C ARG A 47 1.15 -2.14 -19.24
N TRP A 48 1.16 -1.90 -17.93
CA TRP A 48 2.41 -1.80 -17.15
C TRP A 48 3.11 -3.15 -17.03
N ALA A 49 2.39 -4.23 -16.86
CA ALA A 49 2.96 -5.58 -16.81
C ALA A 49 3.66 -5.92 -18.11
N ARG A 50 3.01 -5.69 -19.25
CA ARG A 50 3.61 -5.88 -20.59
C ARG A 50 4.83 -4.98 -20.81
N SER A 51 4.73 -3.68 -20.48
CA SER A 51 5.84 -2.73 -20.61
C SER A 51 7.03 -3.07 -19.71
N ALA A 52 6.79 -3.70 -18.57
CA ALA A 52 7.83 -4.13 -17.65
C ALA A 52 8.37 -5.53 -17.96
N ALA A 53 7.82 -6.24 -18.95
CA ALA A 53 8.02 -7.68 -19.15
C ALA A 53 7.88 -8.43 -17.83
N ALA A 54 6.77 -8.17 -17.10
CA ALA A 54 6.51 -8.80 -15.81
C ALA A 54 6.02 -10.24 -16.01
N ASP A 55 6.49 -11.14 -15.15
CA ASP A 55 6.03 -12.53 -15.08
C ASP A 55 4.89 -12.66 -14.06
N ARG A 56 4.74 -11.65 -13.18
CA ARG A 56 3.82 -11.74 -12.06
C ARG A 56 3.30 -10.36 -11.64
N ILE A 57 2.04 -10.34 -11.23
CA ILE A 57 1.40 -9.18 -10.59
C ILE A 57 1.19 -9.50 -9.11
N VAL A 58 1.73 -8.66 -8.22
CA VAL A 58 1.52 -8.75 -6.77
C VAL A 58 0.68 -7.56 -6.31
N ILE A 59 -0.53 -7.83 -5.82
CA ILE A 59 -1.40 -6.81 -5.24
C ILE A 59 -1.12 -6.74 -3.74
N ALA A 60 -0.50 -5.66 -3.29
CA ALA A 60 -0.14 -5.42 -1.90
C ALA A 60 -1.31 -4.81 -1.10
N GLY A 61 -2.46 -5.44 -1.15
CA GLY A 61 -3.62 -5.21 -0.34
C GLY A 61 -4.62 -4.18 -0.85
N ASP A 62 -5.77 -4.18 -0.18
CA ASP A 62 -6.93 -3.36 -0.43
C ASP A 62 -7.43 -3.46 -1.89
N ALA A 63 -7.62 -4.71 -2.33
CA ALA A 63 -8.16 -5.00 -3.65
C ALA A 63 -9.63 -4.55 -3.79
N LYS A 64 -10.46 -4.69 -2.73
CA LYS A 64 -11.84 -4.17 -2.71
C LYS A 64 -11.97 -2.95 -1.80
N HIS A 65 -12.97 -2.09 -2.07
CA HIS A 65 -13.20 -0.89 -1.26
C HIS A 65 -14.01 -1.12 0.03
N PRO A 66 -15.12 -1.84 0.06
CA PRO A 66 -15.87 -2.07 1.29
C PRO A 66 -15.05 -2.84 2.32
N ILE A 67 -14.92 -2.29 3.56
CA ILE A 67 -14.20 -2.96 4.65
C ILE A 67 -14.98 -4.18 5.12
N VAL A 68 -16.28 -4.01 5.37
CA VAL A 68 -17.15 -5.08 5.87
C VAL A 68 -17.90 -5.73 4.71
N GLY A 69 -17.73 -7.03 4.56
CA GLY A 69 -18.42 -7.83 3.56
C GLY A 69 -18.01 -7.53 2.11
N THR A 70 -18.69 -8.18 1.19
CA THR A 70 -18.57 -7.93 -0.26
C THR A 70 -19.98 -7.89 -0.85
N PRO A 71 -20.47 -6.69 -1.22
CA PRO A 71 -21.81 -6.55 -1.80
C PRO A 71 -22.01 -7.49 -2.99
N PRO A 72 -23.20 -8.09 -3.16
CA PRO A 72 -23.48 -9.01 -4.26
C PRO A 72 -23.13 -8.43 -5.65
N THR A 73 -23.40 -7.14 -5.87
CA THR A 73 -23.10 -6.43 -7.12
C THR A 73 -21.61 -6.25 -7.38
N LEU A 74 -20.78 -6.27 -6.32
CA LEU A 74 -19.32 -6.11 -6.47
C LEU A 74 -18.60 -7.44 -6.73
N ARG A 75 -19.19 -8.58 -6.36
CA ARG A 75 -18.56 -9.91 -6.51
C ARG A 75 -18.17 -10.22 -7.96
N PRO A 76 -19.09 -10.08 -8.96
CA PRO A 76 -18.72 -10.33 -10.35
C PRO A 76 -17.67 -9.36 -10.87
N VAL A 77 -17.68 -8.10 -10.43
CA VAL A 77 -16.66 -7.09 -10.80
C VAL A 77 -15.28 -7.50 -10.31
N ILE A 78 -15.19 -7.98 -9.05
CA ILE A 78 -13.94 -8.50 -8.48
C ILE A 78 -13.45 -9.70 -9.29
N PHE A 79 -14.32 -10.68 -9.50
CA PHE A 79 -13.97 -11.89 -10.26
C PHE A 79 -13.46 -11.53 -11.66
N ALA A 80 -14.19 -10.70 -12.40
CA ALA A 80 -13.84 -10.28 -13.75
C ALA A 80 -12.50 -9.51 -13.79
N PHE A 81 -12.23 -8.66 -12.80
CA PHE A 81 -10.96 -7.94 -12.69
C PHE A 81 -9.77 -8.91 -12.60
N PHE A 82 -9.84 -9.89 -11.69
CA PHE A 82 -8.76 -10.84 -11.50
C PHE A 82 -8.66 -11.83 -12.68
N ALA A 83 -9.77 -12.31 -13.23
CA ALA A 83 -9.80 -13.17 -14.40
C ALA A 83 -9.10 -12.51 -15.59
N ARG A 84 -9.38 -11.23 -15.84
CA ARG A 84 -8.75 -10.45 -16.90
C ARG A 84 -7.23 -10.30 -16.72
N LEU A 85 -6.73 -10.22 -15.49
CA LEU A 85 -5.28 -10.21 -15.23
C LEU A 85 -4.65 -11.58 -15.53
N LEU A 86 -5.36 -12.66 -15.24
CA LEU A 86 -4.90 -14.04 -15.50
C LEU A 86 -4.89 -14.39 -16.99
N GLU A 87 -5.77 -13.77 -17.81
CA GLU A 87 -5.78 -13.94 -19.27
C GLU A 87 -4.48 -13.50 -19.96
N GLU A 88 -3.60 -12.77 -19.25
CA GLU A 88 -2.31 -12.29 -19.76
C GLU A 88 -1.15 -13.29 -19.53
N ASP A 89 -1.42 -14.53 -19.17
CA ASP A 89 -0.42 -15.55 -18.80
C ASP A 89 0.50 -15.11 -17.63
N LEU A 90 0.00 -14.22 -16.79
CA LEU A 90 0.72 -13.71 -15.62
C LEU A 90 0.29 -14.44 -14.34
N ALA A 91 1.23 -14.76 -13.48
CA ALA A 91 0.88 -15.15 -12.11
C ALA A 91 0.28 -13.95 -11.37
N VAL A 92 -0.87 -14.15 -10.70
CA VAL A 92 -1.54 -13.09 -9.93
C VAL A 92 -1.57 -13.46 -8.46
N GLU A 93 -0.99 -12.61 -7.63
CA GLU A 93 -0.86 -12.83 -6.19
C GLU A 93 -1.48 -11.68 -5.40
N LEU A 94 -2.11 -11.99 -4.27
CA LEU A 94 -2.69 -11.03 -3.34
C LEU A 94 -2.08 -11.18 -1.95
N VAL A 95 -1.53 -10.11 -1.41
CA VAL A 95 -1.24 -9.96 0.02
C VAL A 95 -2.36 -9.14 0.64
N PRO A 96 -3.32 -9.73 1.39
CA PRO A 96 -4.54 -9.04 1.78
C PRO A 96 -4.31 -7.80 2.65
N GLY A 97 -5.05 -6.71 2.36
CA GLY A 97 -5.17 -5.51 3.18
C GLY A 97 -6.30 -5.59 4.21
N ASN A 98 -6.59 -4.48 4.88
CA ASN A 98 -7.67 -4.42 5.87
C ASN A 98 -9.08 -4.40 5.24
N HIS A 99 -9.20 -4.02 3.98
CA HIS A 99 -10.44 -4.08 3.23
C HIS A 99 -10.75 -5.48 2.67
N ASP A 100 -9.78 -6.40 2.63
CA ASP A 100 -9.89 -7.67 1.91
C ASP A 100 -10.47 -8.83 2.73
N VAL A 101 -11.03 -8.55 3.91
CA VAL A 101 -11.65 -9.60 4.73
C VAL A 101 -12.74 -10.32 3.94
N GLY A 102 -12.63 -11.65 3.84
CA GLY A 102 -13.57 -12.51 3.13
C GLY A 102 -13.50 -12.45 1.60
N LEU A 103 -12.50 -11.76 1.04
CA LEU A 103 -12.37 -11.59 -0.41
C LEU A 103 -12.05 -12.90 -1.15
N THR A 104 -11.26 -13.78 -0.56
CA THR A 104 -10.74 -15.03 -1.17
C THR A 104 -11.83 -15.88 -1.84
N ARG A 105 -13.03 -15.94 -1.26
CA ARG A 105 -14.17 -16.72 -1.81
C ARG A 105 -14.75 -16.16 -3.12
N HIS A 106 -14.32 -14.98 -3.53
CA HIS A 106 -14.81 -14.28 -4.71
C HIS A 106 -13.72 -14.11 -5.78
N LEU A 107 -12.56 -14.71 -5.57
CA LEU A 107 -11.44 -14.70 -6.52
C LEU A 107 -11.46 -15.94 -7.41
N PRO A 108 -10.91 -15.85 -8.65
CA PRO A 108 -10.50 -17.04 -9.39
C PRO A 108 -9.57 -17.92 -8.58
N ARG A 109 -9.61 -19.26 -8.79
CA ARG A 109 -8.82 -20.24 -8.02
C ARG A 109 -7.31 -20.12 -8.27
N GLU A 110 -6.94 -19.59 -9.40
CA GLU A 110 -5.57 -19.39 -9.87
C GLU A 110 -4.87 -18.23 -9.13
N VAL A 111 -5.64 -17.34 -8.47
CA VAL A 111 -5.06 -16.26 -7.67
C VAL A 111 -4.46 -16.81 -6.38
N VAL A 112 -3.16 -16.61 -6.21
CA VAL A 112 -2.47 -17.01 -4.98
C VAL A 112 -2.71 -15.97 -3.89
N VAL A 113 -3.38 -16.36 -2.81
CA VAL A 113 -3.66 -15.47 -1.66
C VAL A 113 -2.71 -15.79 -0.52
N HIS A 114 -1.92 -14.80 -0.15
CA HIS A 114 -0.92 -14.90 0.91
C HIS A 114 -1.45 -14.49 2.29
N SER A 115 -0.59 -14.63 3.30
CA SER A 115 -0.86 -14.06 4.61
C SER A 115 -0.87 -12.54 4.57
N SER A 116 -1.81 -11.90 5.25
CA SER A 116 -1.82 -10.44 5.44
C SER A 116 -0.62 -9.90 6.23
N ALA A 117 0.20 -10.78 6.82
CA ALA A 117 1.49 -10.42 7.41
C ALA A 117 2.61 -10.23 6.37
N GLY A 118 2.32 -10.39 5.09
CA GLY A 118 3.22 -10.17 3.97
C GLY A 118 4.05 -11.37 3.56
N ILE A 119 4.75 -11.18 2.46
CA ILE A 119 5.68 -12.14 1.86
C ILE A 119 7.09 -11.56 1.80
N ALA A 120 8.08 -12.44 1.84
CA ALA A 120 9.48 -12.12 1.63
C ALA A 120 9.97 -12.85 0.39
N ARG A 121 10.52 -12.12 -0.56
CA ARG A 121 11.03 -12.65 -1.84
C ARG A 121 12.30 -11.91 -2.23
N GLU A 122 13.40 -12.63 -2.39
CA GLU A 122 14.69 -12.09 -2.86
C GLU A 122 15.16 -10.81 -2.13
N GLY A 123 15.04 -10.79 -0.80
CA GLY A 123 15.44 -9.64 0.01
C GLY A 123 14.42 -8.49 0.04
N VAL A 124 13.28 -8.66 -0.64
CA VAL A 124 12.18 -7.70 -0.63
C VAL A 124 11.01 -8.22 0.18
N GLY A 125 10.57 -7.45 1.16
CA GLY A 125 9.37 -7.71 1.95
C GLY A 125 8.18 -6.92 1.40
N ILE A 126 7.11 -7.62 1.00
CA ILE A 126 5.89 -7.00 0.46
C ILE A 126 4.76 -7.25 1.43
N PHE A 127 4.11 -6.18 1.90
CA PHE A 127 2.95 -6.26 2.78
C PHE A 127 2.09 -5.01 2.63
N HIS A 128 0.82 -5.08 3.09
CA HIS A 128 -0.06 -3.92 2.90
C HIS A 128 0.30 -2.73 3.79
N GLY A 129 0.62 -2.94 5.07
CA GLY A 129 0.99 -1.85 6.00
C GLY A 129 0.02 -1.63 7.16
N HIS A 130 -1.20 -2.17 7.12
CA HIS A 130 -2.21 -2.03 8.17
C HIS A 130 -1.91 -2.82 9.45
N ARG A 131 -1.07 -3.84 9.35
CA ARG A 131 -0.68 -4.71 10.47
C ARG A 131 0.81 -4.98 10.49
N TRP A 132 1.29 -5.53 11.60
CA TRP A 132 2.69 -5.89 11.77
C TRP A 132 3.08 -7.01 10.81
N PRO A 133 4.19 -6.84 10.05
CA PRO A 133 4.63 -7.85 9.09
C PRO A 133 5.21 -9.10 9.75
N SER A 134 5.38 -10.16 8.97
CA SER A 134 6.01 -11.40 9.41
C SER A 134 7.49 -11.22 9.73
N ARG A 135 8.06 -12.16 10.50
CA ARG A 135 9.50 -12.15 10.80
C ARG A 135 10.37 -12.27 9.54
N ALA A 136 9.89 -12.96 8.51
CA ALA A 136 10.58 -13.06 7.23
C ALA A 136 10.64 -11.69 6.53
N VAL A 137 9.53 -10.96 6.50
CA VAL A 137 9.46 -9.59 5.95
C VAL A 137 10.37 -8.63 6.71
N LEU A 138 10.43 -8.71 8.05
CA LEU A 138 11.30 -7.85 8.87
C LEU A 138 12.79 -8.04 8.59
N ARG A 139 13.21 -9.21 8.08
CA ARG A 139 14.59 -9.51 7.71
C ARG A 139 15.00 -9.02 6.32
N CYS A 140 14.04 -8.57 5.52
CA CYS A 140 14.32 -8.06 4.18
C CYS A 140 15.02 -6.71 4.22
N GLU A 141 15.90 -6.47 3.27
CA GLU A 141 16.64 -5.20 3.14
C GLU A 141 15.76 -4.09 2.59
N ARG A 142 14.79 -4.44 1.75
CA ARG A 142 13.82 -3.51 1.16
C ARG A 142 12.41 -3.91 1.54
N LEU A 143 11.60 -2.92 1.91
CA LEU A 143 10.18 -3.09 2.19
C LEU A 143 9.34 -2.34 1.15
N VAL A 144 8.26 -2.96 0.69
CA VAL A 144 7.27 -2.35 -0.21
C VAL A 144 5.90 -2.45 0.44
N VAL A 145 5.21 -1.31 0.57
CA VAL A 145 3.92 -1.24 1.25
C VAL A 145 2.91 -0.39 0.49
N GLY A 146 1.62 -0.64 0.70
CA GLY A 146 0.49 0.20 0.32
C GLY A 146 -0.09 0.97 1.51
N HIS A 147 -1.43 1.01 1.59
CA HIS A 147 -2.24 1.46 2.71
C HIS A 147 -2.24 2.96 3.03
N LEU A 148 -1.11 3.64 2.83
CA LEU A 148 -0.96 5.04 3.23
C LEU A 148 -1.58 6.01 2.22
N HIS A 149 -1.75 5.60 0.96
CA HIS A 149 -2.17 6.46 -0.14
C HIS A 149 -1.39 7.78 -0.16
N PRO A 150 -0.06 7.75 -0.26
CA PRO A 150 0.75 8.93 -0.03
C PRO A 150 0.48 10.06 -1.03
N GLY A 151 0.48 11.27 -0.52
CA GLY A 151 0.39 12.48 -1.32
C GLY A 151 1.24 13.61 -0.75
N VAL A 152 1.49 14.59 -1.57
CA VAL A 152 2.16 15.85 -1.21
C VAL A 152 1.20 17.00 -1.43
N ARG A 153 1.16 17.93 -0.50
CA ARG A 153 0.41 19.18 -0.61
C ARG A 153 1.35 20.29 -1.04
N PHE A 154 0.97 20.99 -2.08
CA PHE A 154 1.61 22.22 -2.53
C PHE A 154 0.88 23.45 -2.02
N ALA A 155 1.44 24.64 -2.23
CA ALA A 155 0.74 25.88 -1.95
C ALA A 155 -0.57 25.94 -2.75
N PRO A 156 -1.70 26.30 -2.11
CA PRO A 156 -2.96 26.40 -2.80
C PRO A 156 -2.94 27.52 -3.84
N THR A 157 -3.61 27.29 -4.96
CA THR A 157 -3.82 28.29 -5.99
C THR A 157 -5.32 28.54 -6.15
N ARG A 158 -5.72 29.65 -6.83
CA ARG A 158 -7.13 29.89 -7.14
C ARG A 158 -7.76 28.75 -7.96
N ARG A 159 -6.98 28.08 -8.82
CA ARG A 159 -7.44 26.96 -9.67
C ARG A 159 -7.39 25.61 -8.95
N ASP A 160 -6.57 25.47 -7.92
CA ASP A 160 -6.42 24.25 -7.14
C ASP A 160 -6.29 24.58 -5.65
N PRO A 161 -7.42 24.81 -4.96
CA PRO A 161 -7.42 25.16 -3.54
C PRO A 161 -6.87 24.06 -2.64
N GLN A 162 -6.87 22.81 -3.09
CA GLN A 162 -6.35 21.68 -2.33
C GLN A 162 -4.89 21.34 -2.68
N ALA A 163 -4.47 21.60 -3.92
CA ALA A 163 -3.11 21.41 -4.47
C ALA A 163 -2.41 20.13 -3.96
N LYS A 164 -3.15 19.02 -3.89
CA LYS A 164 -2.66 17.74 -3.39
C LYS A 164 -2.45 16.78 -4.55
N ARG A 165 -1.25 16.18 -4.62
CA ARG A 165 -0.87 15.22 -5.66
C ARG A 165 -0.47 13.90 -5.06
N ARG A 166 -0.88 12.79 -5.68
CA ARG A 166 -0.40 11.44 -5.35
C ARG A 166 1.10 11.37 -5.62
N CYS A 167 1.79 10.60 -4.81
CA CYS A 167 3.23 10.43 -4.96
C CYS A 167 3.68 9.03 -4.52
N TRP A 168 4.87 8.66 -4.96
CA TRP A 168 5.66 7.57 -4.41
C TRP A 168 6.45 8.11 -3.23
N ILE A 169 6.64 7.29 -2.23
CA ILE A 169 7.56 7.59 -1.13
C ILE A 169 8.69 6.58 -1.14
N ARG A 170 9.90 7.08 -1.03
CA ARG A 170 11.10 6.30 -0.77
C ARG A 170 11.73 6.82 0.52
N ALA A 171 11.85 5.95 1.50
CA ALA A 171 12.51 6.27 2.76
C ALA A 171 13.77 5.41 2.91
N GLU A 172 14.90 6.04 3.24
CA GLU A 172 16.18 5.38 3.47
C GLU A 172 16.53 5.45 4.95
N PHE A 173 17.02 4.34 5.49
CA PHE A 173 17.38 4.20 6.90
C PHE A 173 18.86 3.95 7.06
N THR A 174 19.49 4.72 7.95
CA THR A 174 20.91 4.55 8.32
C THR A 174 21.13 3.53 9.44
N SER A 175 20.08 3.22 10.19
CA SER A 175 20.12 2.29 11.32
C SER A 175 18.83 1.49 11.43
N ALA A 176 18.93 0.30 12.05
CA ALA A 176 17.77 -0.52 12.34
C ALA A 176 16.74 0.27 13.19
N ALA A 177 15.47 0.24 12.76
CA ALA A 177 14.41 0.87 13.54
C ALA A 177 14.14 0.07 14.82
N PRO A 178 14.12 0.69 16.03
CA PRO A 178 13.82 -0.01 17.26
C PRO A 178 12.38 -0.54 17.25
N LEU A 179 12.24 -1.76 17.71
CA LEU A 179 10.95 -2.42 17.85
C LEU A 179 10.14 -1.83 19.01
N PRO A 180 8.80 -1.77 18.91
CA PRO A 180 7.95 -1.45 20.05
C PRO A 180 8.19 -2.47 21.18
N ALA A 181 8.04 -2.07 22.43
CA ALA A 181 8.29 -2.92 23.60
C ALA A 181 7.58 -4.29 23.53
N ARG A 182 6.33 -4.32 23.02
CA ARG A 182 5.56 -5.55 22.80
C ARG A 182 6.09 -6.47 21.70
N ARG A 183 7.09 -6.03 20.93
CA ARG A 183 7.69 -6.75 19.80
C ARG A 183 9.19 -7.03 19.99
N ARG A 184 9.71 -6.90 21.21
CA ARG A 184 11.14 -7.15 21.50
C ARG A 184 11.63 -8.56 21.16
N ARG A 185 10.71 -9.52 21.00
CA ARG A 185 11.02 -10.91 20.59
C ARG A 185 11.07 -11.09 19.07
N ASP A 186 10.65 -10.10 18.29
CA ASP A 186 10.78 -10.14 16.84
C ASP A 186 12.24 -9.84 16.43
N PRO A 187 12.69 -10.28 15.25
CA PRO A 187 14.01 -9.91 14.76
C PRO A 187 14.08 -8.39 14.56
N PRO A 188 15.26 -7.79 14.67
CA PRO A 188 15.44 -6.39 14.34
C PRO A 188 15.00 -6.15 12.90
N ILE A 189 14.55 -4.93 12.63
CA ILE A 189 14.16 -4.54 11.27
C ILE A 189 15.44 -4.32 10.48
N SER A 190 15.71 -5.22 9.54
CA SER A 190 16.92 -5.16 8.70
C SER A 190 16.80 -4.19 7.53
N ALA A 191 15.60 -3.67 7.28
CA ALA A 191 15.33 -2.83 6.13
C ALA A 191 16.15 -1.55 6.13
N ARG A 192 16.78 -1.28 5.00
CA ARG A 192 17.49 -0.04 4.68
C ARG A 192 16.66 0.88 3.80
N GLU A 193 15.63 0.35 3.19
CA GLU A 193 14.75 1.07 2.28
C GLU A 193 13.28 0.68 2.51
N LEU A 194 12.41 1.67 2.52
CA LEU A 194 10.95 1.49 2.47
C LEU A 194 10.40 2.25 1.27
N ILE A 195 9.65 1.54 0.43
CA ILE A 195 8.88 2.13 -0.66
C ILE A 195 7.40 2.09 -0.30
N VAL A 196 6.74 3.25 -0.26
CA VAL A 196 5.29 3.33 -0.10
C VAL A 196 4.67 3.60 -1.46
N LEU A 197 3.82 2.68 -1.90
CA LEU A 197 3.14 2.76 -3.18
C LEU A 197 2.01 3.80 -3.13
N PRO A 198 1.81 4.60 -4.19
CA PRO A 198 0.59 5.37 -4.35
C PRO A 198 -0.60 4.42 -4.51
N ALA A 199 -1.78 4.85 -4.08
CA ALA A 199 -2.99 4.10 -4.38
C ALA A 199 -3.14 3.90 -5.90
N LEU A 200 -3.37 2.66 -6.32
CA LEU A 200 -3.57 2.34 -7.73
C LEU A 200 -4.82 3.03 -8.27
N ASN A 201 -5.91 3.00 -7.50
CA ASN A 201 -7.13 3.66 -7.86
C ASN A 201 -6.96 5.20 -7.83
N PRO A 202 -7.13 5.89 -8.96
CA PRO A 202 -6.88 7.34 -9.03
C PRO A 202 -7.86 8.18 -8.21
N ILE A 203 -9.06 7.66 -7.93
CA ILE A 203 -10.07 8.35 -7.11
C ILE A 203 -9.99 8.00 -5.63
N ALA A 204 -9.11 7.07 -5.23
CA ALA A 204 -8.82 6.85 -3.82
C ALA A 204 -8.21 8.10 -3.20
N GLY A 205 -8.72 8.48 -2.04
CA GLY A 205 -8.20 9.65 -1.33
C GLY A 205 -6.69 9.52 -1.07
N THR A 206 -6.01 10.64 -0.94
CA THR A 206 -4.57 10.69 -0.62
C THR A 206 -4.34 11.32 0.74
N GLU A 207 -3.35 10.83 1.49
CA GLU A 207 -2.88 11.43 2.72
C GLU A 207 -1.64 12.29 2.45
N ALA A 208 -1.73 13.59 2.73
CA ALA A 208 -0.59 14.49 2.56
C ALA A 208 0.41 14.29 3.70
N LEU A 209 1.62 13.82 3.36
CA LEU A 209 2.66 13.50 4.34
C LEU A 209 3.45 14.72 4.83
N ASN A 210 3.46 15.82 4.08
CA ASN A 210 4.12 17.07 4.43
C ASN A 210 3.23 18.03 5.24
N ARG A 211 2.39 17.48 6.13
CA ARG A 211 1.56 18.28 7.06
C ARG A 211 2.23 18.39 8.42
N ASP A 212 2.02 19.54 9.08
CA ASP A 212 2.57 19.82 10.42
C ASP A 212 1.99 18.92 11.53
N ARG A 213 0.91 18.22 11.27
CA ARG A 213 0.27 17.33 12.24
C ARG A 213 0.10 15.93 11.66
N PRO A 214 0.61 14.89 12.34
CA PRO A 214 0.32 13.52 11.95
C PRO A 214 -1.18 13.26 12.09
N THR A 215 -1.77 12.63 11.08
CA THR A 215 -3.17 12.17 11.14
C THR A 215 -3.33 11.17 12.29
N ARG A 216 -4.24 11.46 13.21
CA ARG A 216 -4.50 10.59 14.35
C ARG A 216 -5.02 9.24 13.85
N GLY A 217 -4.31 8.16 14.13
CA GLY A 217 -4.87 6.82 14.26
C GLY A 217 -4.78 5.87 13.08
N ARG A 218 -4.37 6.22 11.88
CA ARG A 218 -4.58 5.33 10.73
C ARG A 218 -3.38 4.52 10.21
N THR A 219 -2.13 4.90 10.48
CA THR A 219 -0.97 4.23 9.89
C THR A 219 0.25 4.23 10.79
N PHE A 220 0.01 3.98 12.06
CA PHE A 220 1.06 4.00 13.09
C PHE A 220 2.32 3.21 12.70
N LEU A 221 2.17 2.10 11.99
CA LEU A 221 3.29 1.28 11.58
C LEU A 221 4.15 1.97 10.51
N VAL A 222 3.53 2.39 9.40
CA VAL A 222 4.26 2.99 8.27
C VAL A 222 4.85 4.34 8.69
N HIS A 223 4.09 5.18 9.40
CA HIS A 223 4.62 6.44 9.96
C HIS A 223 5.81 6.24 10.90
N ARG A 224 5.80 5.15 11.68
CA ARG A 224 6.93 4.82 12.56
C ARG A 224 8.20 4.51 11.78
N PHE A 225 8.08 3.89 10.61
CA PHE A 225 9.22 3.71 9.71
C PHE A 225 9.65 5.05 9.11
N LEU A 226 8.69 5.80 8.54
CA LEU A 226 8.97 7.07 7.86
C LEU A 226 9.62 8.11 8.77
N SER A 227 9.23 8.18 10.05
CA SER A 227 9.78 9.16 11.02
C SER A 227 11.26 8.94 11.38
N ARG A 228 11.89 7.89 10.88
CA ARG A 228 13.28 7.50 11.21
C ARG A 228 14.22 7.50 10.02
N GLY A 229 13.70 7.73 8.83
CA GLY A 229 14.47 7.74 7.59
C GLY A 229 14.54 9.12 6.95
N THR A 230 15.40 9.24 5.95
CA THR A 230 15.31 10.32 4.98
C THR A 230 14.21 9.97 4.00
N VAL A 231 13.15 10.76 3.98
CA VAL A 231 11.95 10.49 3.19
C VAL A 231 11.91 11.40 1.98
N ARG A 232 11.91 10.83 0.78
CA ARG A 232 11.75 11.55 -0.49
C ARG A 232 10.42 11.21 -1.14
N ALA A 233 9.84 12.19 -1.81
CA ALA A 233 8.61 12.00 -2.58
C ALA A 233 8.87 12.19 -4.07
N TYR A 234 8.19 11.37 -4.87
CA TYR A 234 8.22 11.43 -6.33
C TYR A 234 6.79 11.45 -6.85
N LEU A 235 6.44 12.42 -7.69
CA LEU A 235 5.12 12.46 -8.32
C LEU A 235 4.94 11.28 -9.28
N MET A 236 3.70 11.12 -9.77
CA MET A 236 3.38 10.00 -10.66
C MET A 236 4.07 10.06 -12.02
N ASP A 237 4.53 11.22 -12.43
CA ASP A 237 5.32 11.46 -13.65
C ASP A 237 6.84 11.30 -13.43
N GLY A 238 7.27 10.99 -12.20
CA GLY A 238 8.67 10.83 -11.83
C GLY A 238 9.34 12.10 -11.29
N THR A 239 8.63 13.24 -11.25
CA THR A 239 9.18 14.49 -10.69
C THR A 239 9.60 14.30 -9.25
N ASP A 240 10.87 14.56 -8.93
CA ASP A 240 11.40 14.54 -7.56
C ASP A 240 10.93 15.80 -6.81
N VAL A 241 10.10 15.62 -5.79
CA VAL A 241 9.63 16.71 -4.92
C VAL A 241 10.67 17.07 -3.86
N GLY A 242 11.67 16.22 -3.66
CA GLY A 242 12.70 16.39 -2.64
C GLY A 242 12.38 15.69 -1.32
N VAL A 243 13.11 16.07 -0.29
CA VAL A 243 12.98 15.50 1.05
C VAL A 243 11.77 16.09 1.77
N LEU A 244 10.92 15.20 2.30
CA LEU A 244 9.74 15.60 3.07
C LEU A 244 10.08 15.73 4.57
N PRO A 245 9.64 16.80 5.23
CA PRO A 245 9.69 16.88 6.69
C PRO A 245 8.60 15.97 7.27
N ILE A 246 8.98 14.79 7.72
CA ILE A 246 8.04 13.89 8.41
C ILE A 246 8.09 14.18 9.90
N PRO A 247 6.98 14.59 10.54
CA PRO A 247 6.95 14.81 11.97
C PRO A 247 7.33 13.54 12.72
N ARG A 248 8.28 13.64 13.67
CA ARG A 248 8.62 12.51 14.53
C ARG A 248 7.40 12.14 15.36
N SER A 249 7.02 10.86 15.33
CA SER A 249 5.96 10.36 16.20
C SER A 249 6.42 10.53 17.65
N VAL A 250 5.74 11.37 18.41
CA VAL A 250 5.92 11.45 19.85
C VAL A 250 5.33 10.15 20.41
N ASP A 251 6.18 9.23 20.86
CA ASP A 251 5.76 8.07 21.66
C ASP A 251 5.12 8.65 22.95
N ARG A 252 3.79 8.81 22.96
CA ARG A 252 3.11 9.11 24.23
C ARG A 252 3.29 7.88 25.11
N PRO A 253 3.88 8.04 26.32
CA PRO A 253 3.86 6.98 27.31
C PRO A 253 2.39 6.55 27.51
N ALA A 254 2.16 5.23 27.58
CA ALA A 254 0.86 4.69 27.93
C ALA A 254 0.33 5.46 29.15
N ARG A 255 -0.87 6.05 29.04
CA ARG A 255 -1.53 6.65 30.18
C ARG A 255 -1.61 5.56 31.25
N SER A 256 -0.86 5.72 32.32
CA SER A 256 -1.06 4.94 33.53
C SER A 256 -2.50 5.19 33.96
N SER A 257 -3.31 4.16 33.96
CA SER A 257 -4.60 4.15 34.63
C SER A 257 -4.32 4.25 36.14
N ARG A 258 -4.08 5.45 36.62
CA ARG A 258 -4.13 5.71 38.06
C ARG A 258 -5.61 5.66 38.43
N GLY A 259 -5.92 4.67 39.24
CA GLY A 259 -7.24 4.48 39.83
C GLY A 259 -7.75 5.77 40.50
N ALA A 260 -8.98 6.09 40.21
CA ALA A 260 -9.73 7.01 41.05
C ALA A 260 -9.89 6.37 42.45
N PRO A 261 -9.68 7.10 43.56
CA PRO A 261 -10.03 6.58 44.86
C PRO A 261 -11.55 6.43 44.93
N ARG A 262 -12.00 5.27 45.37
CA ARG A 262 -13.37 5.07 45.84
C ARG A 262 -13.44 5.76 47.20
N ASP A 263 -14.05 6.92 47.24
CA ASP A 263 -14.51 7.48 48.49
C ASP A 263 -15.94 7.02 48.77
N ARG A 264 -16.16 6.78 50.03
CA ARG A 264 -17.26 6.11 50.77
C ARG A 264 -18.66 6.68 50.56
#